data_5e9a6f3fc9573f93d4d6c0fea86ed7e5
#
_entry.id   5e9a6f3fc9573f93d4d6c0fea86ed7e5
#
_cell.length_a   1.000
_cell.length_b   1.000
_cell.length_c   1.000
_cell.angle_alpha   90.00
_cell.angle_beta   90.00
_cell.angle_gamma   90.00
#
_symmetry.space_group_name_H-M   'P 1'
#
loop_
_entity.id
_entity.type
_entity.pdbx_description
1 polymer ?
#
loop_
_entity_poly.entity_id
_entity_poly.type
_entity_poly.pdbx_seq_one_letter_code
_entity_poly.pdbx_strand_id
1 'polypeptide(L)'
;MSPAVEARPIGEVSAEEARARPTGVGELDRVLGGGIIPGAVVLLAGEPGVGKSTLLLDVAAKAAAAARRRSEGPVLYVTGEESASQVSLRAERIGGIDPALLLAAETELGALLGQVEATGPSLLVVDSVQTIASAQIEGSAGGVAQVRAVAGALIAVAKERGIPVLLVGHVTKDGGIAGPRVLEHLVDVVCQFEGDRHARLRLL
;
A
#
# COMPACT_ATOMS: atom_id res chain seq x y z
N MET A 1 -8.45 22.03 12.87
CA MET A 1 -9.85 21.58 12.62
C MET A 1 -9.99 21.52 11.11
N SER A 2 -10.14 20.33 10.54
CA SER A 2 -10.50 20.22 9.13
C SER A 2 -11.87 20.86 8.90
N PRO A 3 -12.09 21.59 7.80
CA PRO A 3 -13.40 22.15 7.50
C PRO A 3 -14.40 21.00 7.38
N ALA A 4 -15.55 21.14 8.07
CA ALA A 4 -16.62 20.16 7.95
C ALA A 4 -17.12 20.16 6.50
N VAL A 5 -17.07 19.00 5.86
CA VAL A 5 -17.68 18.82 4.54
C VAL A 5 -19.19 18.82 4.73
N GLU A 6 -19.87 19.74 4.05
CA GLU A 6 -21.33 19.86 4.13
C GLU A 6 -22.01 18.61 3.54
N ALA A 7 -23.03 18.09 4.25
CA ALA A 7 -23.82 16.98 3.76
C ALA A 7 -24.56 17.36 2.46
N ARG A 8 -24.49 16.50 1.44
CA ARG A 8 -25.13 16.69 0.14
C ARG A 8 -26.00 15.49 -0.22
N PRO A 9 -27.05 15.68 -1.03
CA PRO A 9 -27.80 14.56 -1.59
C PRO A 9 -26.86 13.57 -2.31
N ILE A 10 -27.08 12.28 -2.11
CA ILE A 10 -26.20 11.22 -2.67
C ILE A 10 -26.09 11.29 -4.21
N GLY A 11 -27.14 11.73 -4.90
CA GLY A 11 -27.17 11.90 -6.35
C GLY A 11 -26.30 13.05 -6.87
N GLU A 12 -25.87 13.98 -6.00
CA GLU A 12 -24.98 15.08 -6.34
C GLU A 12 -23.49 14.73 -6.07
N VAL A 13 -23.23 13.55 -5.49
CA VAL A 13 -21.87 13.06 -5.28
C VAL A 13 -21.37 12.38 -6.55
N SER A 14 -20.27 12.86 -7.12
CA SER A 14 -19.70 12.27 -8.34
C SER A 14 -19.18 10.87 -8.07
N ALA A 15 -19.74 9.88 -8.75
CA ALA A 15 -19.24 8.51 -8.74
C ALA A 15 -17.98 8.32 -9.61
N GLU A 16 -17.64 9.28 -10.46
CA GLU A 16 -16.47 9.17 -11.35
C GLU A 16 -15.15 9.18 -10.59
N GLU A 17 -15.08 9.95 -9.50
CA GLU A 17 -13.90 10.01 -8.62
C GLU A 17 -13.64 8.67 -7.90
N ALA A 18 -14.67 7.83 -7.76
CA ALA A 18 -14.59 6.50 -7.14
C ALA A 18 -14.41 5.36 -8.15
N ARG A 19 -14.13 5.64 -9.42
CA ARG A 19 -13.89 4.58 -10.41
C ARG A 19 -12.60 3.83 -10.11
N ALA A 20 -12.69 2.50 -10.11
CA ALA A 20 -11.54 1.61 -9.98
C ALA A 20 -10.54 1.86 -11.11
N ARG A 21 -9.26 1.93 -10.76
CA ARG A 21 -8.13 2.06 -11.70
C ARG A 21 -7.42 0.72 -11.80
N PRO A 22 -7.33 0.12 -13.00
CA PRO A 22 -6.65 -1.16 -13.17
C PRO A 22 -5.20 -1.09 -12.70
N THR A 23 -4.76 -2.11 -11.96
CA THR A 23 -3.38 -2.25 -11.50
C THR A 23 -2.41 -2.67 -12.60
N GLY A 24 -2.95 -3.20 -13.71
CA GLY A 24 -2.19 -3.81 -14.77
C GLY A 24 -1.77 -5.26 -14.48
N VAL A 25 -2.20 -5.81 -13.35
CA VAL A 25 -2.07 -7.22 -12.99
C VAL A 25 -3.47 -7.83 -12.97
N GLY A 26 -3.82 -8.57 -14.02
CA GLY A 26 -5.19 -9.02 -14.27
C GLY A 26 -5.79 -9.85 -13.12
N GLU A 27 -4.98 -10.67 -12.45
CA GLU A 27 -5.45 -11.45 -11.29
C GLU A 27 -5.81 -10.54 -10.11
N LEU A 28 -5.00 -9.54 -9.81
CA LEU A 28 -5.28 -8.58 -8.75
C LEU A 28 -6.50 -7.71 -9.13
N ASP A 29 -6.61 -7.28 -10.38
CA ASP A 29 -7.75 -6.50 -10.85
C ASP A 29 -9.07 -7.31 -10.74
N ARG A 30 -9.02 -8.61 -11.02
CA ARG A 30 -10.16 -9.51 -10.84
C ARG A 30 -10.61 -9.59 -9.38
N VAL A 31 -9.68 -9.75 -8.46
CA VAL A 31 -9.95 -9.82 -7.01
C VAL A 31 -10.48 -8.48 -6.49
N LEU A 32 -9.96 -7.37 -6.98
CA LEU A 32 -10.35 -6.02 -6.58
C LEU A 32 -11.61 -5.48 -7.32
N GLY A 33 -12.24 -6.30 -8.15
CA GLY A 33 -13.44 -5.86 -8.89
C GLY A 33 -13.16 -4.83 -9.98
N GLY A 34 -11.96 -4.86 -10.57
CA GLY A 34 -11.57 -4.00 -11.69
C GLY A 34 -10.37 -3.09 -11.42
N GLY A 35 -9.84 -3.09 -10.21
CA GLY A 35 -8.66 -2.30 -9.84
C GLY A 35 -8.78 -1.59 -8.50
N ILE A 36 -7.92 -0.62 -8.27
CA ILE A 36 -7.83 0.13 -7.00
C ILE A 36 -8.68 1.41 -7.08
N ILE A 37 -9.47 1.64 -6.05
CA ILE A 37 -10.29 2.85 -5.92
C ILE A 37 -9.45 3.98 -5.29
N PRO A 38 -9.50 5.23 -5.81
CA PRO A 38 -8.86 6.37 -5.17
C PRO A 38 -9.26 6.51 -3.69
N GLY A 39 -8.30 6.75 -2.82
CA GLY A 39 -8.52 6.85 -1.38
C GLY A 39 -8.81 5.53 -0.66
N ALA A 40 -8.81 4.39 -1.36
CA ALA A 40 -8.94 3.08 -0.73
C ALA A 40 -7.62 2.59 -0.17
N VAL A 41 -7.69 1.88 0.95
CA VAL A 41 -6.54 1.19 1.56
C VAL A 41 -6.75 -0.32 1.42
N VAL A 42 -5.84 -0.95 0.70
CA VAL A 42 -5.84 -2.40 0.43
C VAL A 42 -4.69 -3.04 1.20
N LEU A 43 -5.00 -4.00 2.04
CA LEU A 43 -4.01 -4.83 2.74
C LEU A 43 -3.77 -6.13 1.98
N LEU A 44 -2.53 -6.36 1.59
CA LEU A 44 -2.08 -7.64 1.04
C LEU A 44 -1.43 -8.45 2.17
N ALA A 45 -2.15 -9.43 2.68
CA ALA A 45 -1.74 -10.28 3.79
C ALA A 45 -1.21 -11.64 3.30
N GLY A 46 -0.29 -12.24 4.03
CA GLY A 46 0.21 -13.57 3.72
C GLY A 46 1.56 -13.88 4.39
N GLU A 47 1.99 -15.14 4.32
CA GLU A 47 3.28 -15.57 4.89
C GLU A 47 4.46 -14.84 4.23
N PRO A 48 5.58 -14.64 4.95
CA PRO A 48 6.82 -14.14 4.36
C PRO A 48 7.29 -15.05 3.19
N GLY A 49 7.87 -14.44 2.16
CA GLY A 49 8.44 -15.18 1.04
C GLY A 49 7.46 -15.70 -0.03
N VAL A 50 6.14 -15.50 0.13
CA VAL A 50 5.14 -15.94 -0.88
C VAL A 50 5.10 -15.06 -2.14
N GLY A 51 5.80 -13.91 -2.14
CA GLY A 51 5.95 -13.04 -3.31
C GLY A 51 5.11 -11.76 -3.29
N LYS A 52 4.54 -11.37 -2.14
CA LYS A 52 3.77 -10.13 -1.99
C LYS A 52 4.52 -8.89 -2.46
N SER A 53 5.74 -8.69 -1.96
CA SER A 53 6.59 -7.54 -2.31
C SER A 53 6.92 -7.48 -3.80
N THR A 54 7.13 -8.63 -4.44
CA THR A 54 7.37 -8.70 -5.90
C THR A 54 6.12 -8.33 -6.69
N LEU A 55 4.94 -8.83 -6.27
CA LEU A 55 3.66 -8.46 -6.88
C LEU A 55 3.41 -6.95 -6.76
N LEU A 56 3.57 -6.39 -5.56
CA LEU A 56 3.31 -4.96 -5.35
C LEU A 56 4.33 -4.06 -6.07
N LEU A 57 5.57 -4.51 -6.23
CA LEU A 57 6.56 -3.80 -7.02
C LEU A 57 6.19 -3.80 -8.51
N ASP A 58 5.68 -4.91 -9.06
CA ASP A 58 5.15 -4.98 -10.44
C ASP A 58 3.93 -4.07 -10.63
N VAL A 59 3.00 -4.09 -9.67
CA VAL A 59 1.85 -3.16 -9.66
C VAL A 59 2.33 -1.71 -9.63
N ALA A 60 3.28 -1.37 -8.74
CA ALA A 60 3.82 -0.02 -8.61
C ALA A 60 4.49 0.46 -9.91
N ALA A 61 5.26 -0.40 -10.56
CA ALA A 61 5.92 -0.09 -11.85
C ALA A 61 4.90 0.16 -12.97
N LYS A 62 3.87 -0.70 -13.08
CA LYS A 62 2.79 -0.54 -14.07
C LYS A 62 1.96 0.71 -13.81
N ALA A 63 1.65 0.98 -12.54
CA ALA A 63 0.96 2.19 -12.13
C ALA A 63 1.78 3.46 -12.43
N ALA A 64 3.10 3.44 -12.19
CA ALA A 64 3.99 4.55 -12.50
C ALA A 64 4.01 4.86 -14.00
N ALA A 65 4.15 3.83 -14.84
CA ALA A 65 4.09 3.99 -16.29
C ALA A 65 2.72 4.53 -16.76
N ALA A 66 1.62 4.12 -16.11
CA ALA A 66 0.29 4.63 -16.41
C ALA A 66 0.11 6.09 -15.94
N ALA A 67 0.57 6.42 -14.73
CA ALA A 67 0.52 7.77 -14.16
C ALA A 67 1.28 8.77 -15.05
N ARG A 68 2.48 8.38 -15.52
CA ARG A 68 3.27 9.20 -16.44
C ARG A 68 2.55 9.50 -17.74
N ARG A 69 1.86 8.50 -18.33
CA ARG A 69 1.05 8.71 -19.54
C ARG A 69 -0.12 9.66 -19.34
N ARG A 70 -0.65 9.71 -18.10
CA ARG A 70 -1.78 10.59 -17.74
C ARG A 70 -1.36 11.92 -17.12
N SER A 71 -0.04 12.16 -17.00
CA SER A 71 0.51 13.33 -16.30
C SER A 71 0.01 13.46 -14.85
N GLU A 72 -0.18 12.32 -14.18
CA GLU A 72 -0.51 12.23 -12.77
C GLU A 72 0.77 12.24 -11.90
N GLY A 73 0.60 12.37 -10.58
CA GLY A 73 1.71 12.28 -9.63
C GLY A 73 2.45 10.92 -9.70
N PRO A 74 3.68 10.84 -9.20
CA PRO A 74 4.48 9.61 -9.21
C PRO A 74 3.83 8.52 -8.35
N VAL A 75 4.35 7.30 -8.44
CA VAL A 75 4.08 6.22 -7.48
C VAL A 75 5.19 6.22 -6.45
N LEU A 76 4.85 6.21 -5.17
CA LEU A 76 5.81 6.11 -4.07
C LEU A 76 5.78 4.71 -3.48
N TYR A 77 6.92 4.01 -3.56
CA TYR A 77 7.14 2.72 -2.91
C TYR A 77 8.03 2.92 -1.68
N VAL A 78 7.49 2.62 -0.51
CA VAL A 78 8.22 2.71 0.77
C VAL A 78 8.55 1.31 1.25
N THR A 79 9.83 1.03 1.47
CA THR A 79 10.31 -0.20 2.08
C THR A 79 10.86 0.05 3.48
N GLY A 80 10.43 -0.76 4.43
CA GLY A 80 11.02 -0.78 5.78
C GLY A 80 11.80 -2.06 6.09
N GLU A 81 11.80 -3.03 5.16
CA GLU A 81 12.45 -4.34 5.36
C GLU A 81 13.73 -4.48 4.55
N GLU A 82 13.72 -3.99 3.32
CA GLU A 82 14.83 -4.14 2.40
C GLU A 82 15.52 -2.80 2.13
N SER A 83 16.80 -2.87 1.82
CA SER A 83 17.53 -1.68 1.36
C SER A 83 17.01 -1.23 -0.02
N ALA A 84 17.17 0.06 -0.30
CA ALA A 84 16.82 0.61 -1.60
C ALA A 84 17.50 -0.13 -2.76
N SER A 85 18.76 -0.56 -2.59
CA SER A 85 19.50 -1.32 -3.59
C SER A 85 18.88 -2.69 -3.88
N GLN A 86 18.37 -3.38 -2.86
CA GLN A 86 17.72 -4.68 -3.02
C GLN A 86 16.40 -4.56 -3.77
N VAL A 87 15.59 -3.55 -3.44
CA VAL A 87 14.34 -3.28 -4.15
C VAL A 87 14.61 -2.85 -5.59
N SER A 88 15.62 -1.99 -5.83
CA SER A 88 16.03 -1.57 -7.17
C SER A 88 16.44 -2.76 -8.04
N LEU A 89 17.27 -3.66 -7.51
CA LEU A 89 17.69 -4.88 -8.23
C LEU A 89 16.49 -5.79 -8.57
N ARG A 90 15.50 -5.86 -7.66
CA ARG A 90 14.26 -6.60 -7.92
C ARG A 90 13.45 -5.92 -9.03
N ALA A 91 13.34 -4.59 -9.01
CA ALA A 91 12.65 -3.83 -10.06
C ALA A 91 13.29 -4.06 -11.43
N GLU A 92 14.62 -4.08 -11.53
CA GLU A 92 15.33 -4.42 -12.77
C GLU A 92 14.96 -5.80 -13.29
N ARG A 93 14.96 -6.82 -12.42
CA ARG A 93 14.63 -8.21 -12.80
C ARG A 93 13.22 -8.39 -13.35
N ILE A 94 12.28 -7.59 -12.92
CA ILE A 94 10.89 -7.64 -13.43
C ILE A 94 10.63 -6.63 -14.55
N GLY A 95 11.65 -5.89 -14.98
CA GLY A 95 11.51 -4.84 -16.00
C GLY A 95 10.68 -3.64 -15.50
N GLY A 96 10.68 -3.41 -14.19
CA GLY A 96 9.85 -2.42 -13.51
C GLY A 96 10.53 -1.06 -13.25
N ILE A 97 11.59 -0.72 -13.98
CA ILE A 97 12.23 0.59 -13.84
C ILE A 97 11.42 1.63 -14.61
N ASP A 98 10.88 2.61 -13.89
CA ASP A 98 10.18 3.77 -14.47
C ASP A 98 10.56 5.04 -13.71
N PRO A 99 10.82 6.18 -14.37
CA PRO A 99 11.18 7.44 -13.71
C PRO A 99 10.08 8.01 -12.80
N ALA A 100 8.83 7.59 -12.97
CA ALA A 100 7.71 7.96 -12.08
C ALA A 100 7.52 6.98 -10.91
N LEU A 101 8.36 5.93 -10.79
CA LEU A 101 8.39 5.06 -9.61
C LEU A 101 9.47 5.56 -8.64
N LEU A 102 9.04 6.18 -7.56
CA LEU A 102 9.92 6.67 -6.50
C LEU A 102 10.06 5.62 -5.40
N LEU A 103 11.26 5.45 -4.88
CA LEU A 103 11.58 4.51 -3.82
C LEU A 103 12.13 5.27 -2.60
N ALA A 104 11.57 4.98 -1.42
CA ALA A 104 12.08 5.42 -0.13
C ALA A 104 12.34 4.22 0.77
N ALA A 105 13.52 4.13 1.38
CA ALA A 105 13.81 3.19 2.46
C ALA A 105 13.61 3.94 3.78
N GLU A 106 12.48 3.66 4.46
CA GLU A 106 12.04 4.43 5.62
C GLU A 106 11.32 3.53 6.63
N THR A 107 11.54 3.78 7.90
CA THR A 107 10.92 3.05 9.02
C THR A 107 10.21 3.98 10.02
N GLU A 108 10.30 5.31 9.83
CA GLU A 108 9.67 6.29 10.70
C GLU A 108 8.45 6.89 9.99
N LEU A 109 7.29 6.87 10.68
CA LEU A 109 6.01 7.30 10.12
C LEU A 109 6.02 8.77 9.69
N GLY A 110 6.59 9.67 10.51
CA GLY A 110 6.63 11.10 10.18
C GLY A 110 7.45 11.39 8.93
N ALA A 111 8.58 10.70 8.75
CA ALA A 111 9.40 10.79 7.55
C ALA A 111 8.65 10.24 6.33
N LEU A 112 7.96 9.10 6.46
CA LEU A 112 7.10 8.56 5.40
C LEU A 112 6.03 9.57 4.98
N LEU A 113 5.32 10.15 5.93
CA LEU A 113 4.28 11.16 5.65
C LEU A 113 4.87 12.42 4.98
N GLY A 114 6.07 12.82 5.39
CA GLY A 114 6.82 13.90 4.74
C GLY A 114 7.15 13.59 3.28
N GLN A 115 7.52 12.35 2.95
CA GLN A 115 7.71 11.91 1.56
C GLN A 115 6.41 11.96 0.76
N VAL A 116 5.29 11.53 1.34
CA VAL A 116 3.97 11.62 0.69
C VAL A 116 3.61 13.06 0.39
N GLU A 117 3.86 13.97 1.34
CA GLU A 117 3.58 15.40 1.14
C GLU A 117 4.45 16.02 0.06
N ALA A 118 5.74 15.73 0.08
CA ALA A 118 6.71 16.29 -0.86
C ALA A 118 6.51 15.78 -2.30
N THR A 119 6.07 14.53 -2.48
CA THR A 119 5.97 13.91 -3.80
C THR A 119 4.57 13.95 -4.41
N GLY A 120 3.51 14.07 -3.60
CA GLY A 120 2.12 14.05 -4.06
C GLY A 120 1.80 12.79 -4.89
N PRO A 121 2.00 11.58 -4.36
CA PRO A 121 1.92 10.37 -5.17
C PRO A 121 0.49 10.06 -5.62
N SER A 122 0.35 9.46 -6.80
CA SER A 122 -0.90 8.90 -7.32
C SER A 122 -1.23 7.51 -6.76
N LEU A 123 -0.24 6.84 -6.18
CA LEU A 123 -0.34 5.57 -5.47
C LEU A 123 0.78 5.49 -4.43
N LEU A 124 0.44 5.04 -3.22
CA LEU A 124 1.41 4.74 -2.17
C LEU A 124 1.46 3.24 -1.92
N VAL A 125 2.64 2.66 -1.90
CA VAL A 125 2.90 1.27 -1.48
C VAL A 125 3.78 1.28 -0.24
N VAL A 126 3.41 0.52 0.80
CA VAL A 126 4.18 0.39 2.05
C VAL A 126 4.47 -1.08 2.32
N ASP A 127 5.73 -1.44 2.32
CA ASP A 127 6.25 -2.81 2.50
C ASP A 127 7.30 -2.86 3.62
N SER A 128 6.90 -3.23 4.83
CA SER A 128 5.58 -3.62 5.34
C SER A 128 5.10 -2.66 6.41
N VAL A 129 3.81 -2.72 6.73
CA VAL A 129 3.23 -1.90 7.80
C VAL A 129 3.85 -2.20 9.17
N GLN A 130 4.33 -3.44 9.40
CA GLN A 130 4.95 -3.85 10.66
C GLN A 130 6.34 -3.25 10.90
N THR A 131 7.01 -2.78 9.86
CA THR A 131 8.36 -2.21 9.97
C THR A 131 8.36 -0.71 10.19
N ILE A 132 7.22 -0.06 9.98
CA ILE A 132 7.06 1.37 10.24
C ILE A 132 6.67 1.59 11.70
N ALA A 133 7.24 2.60 12.32
CA ALA A 133 6.93 3.00 13.69
C ALA A 133 6.72 4.51 13.79
N SER A 134 5.92 4.92 14.76
CA SER A 134 5.75 6.32 15.14
C SER A 134 6.53 6.60 16.44
N ALA A 135 7.34 7.64 16.46
CA ALA A 135 8.02 8.10 17.66
C ALA A 135 7.05 8.61 18.74
N GLN A 136 5.80 8.88 18.40
CA GLN A 136 4.77 9.38 19.31
C GLN A 136 4.02 8.26 20.05
N ILE A 137 4.23 7.01 19.66
CA ILE A 137 3.52 5.84 20.20
C ILE A 137 4.55 4.94 20.90
N GLU A 138 4.25 4.55 22.12
CA GLU A 138 5.10 3.61 22.86
C GLU A 138 5.07 2.21 22.27
N GLY A 139 6.18 1.51 22.36
CA GLY A 139 6.36 0.14 21.89
C GLY A 139 7.25 0.05 20.65
N SER A 140 7.69 -1.17 20.37
CA SER A 140 8.52 -1.48 19.20
C SER A 140 7.70 -1.55 17.92
N ALA A 141 8.36 -1.34 16.78
CA ALA A 141 7.79 -1.59 15.46
C ALA A 141 7.16 -2.99 15.40
N GLY A 142 6.03 -3.13 14.71
CA GLY A 142 5.29 -4.38 14.63
C GLY A 142 4.38 -4.69 15.84
N GLY A 143 4.50 -3.96 16.95
CA GLY A 143 3.57 -4.07 18.08
C GLY A 143 2.16 -3.59 17.70
N VAL A 144 1.12 -4.11 18.38
CA VAL A 144 -0.30 -3.81 18.05
C VAL A 144 -0.59 -2.32 18.05
N ALA A 145 -0.11 -1.57 19.04
CA ALA A 145 -0.34 -0.13 19.15
C ALA A 145 0.33 0.63 17.98
N GLN A 146 1.57 0.27 17.65
CA GLN A 146 2.33 0.85 16.55
C GLN A 146 1.65 0.58 15.20
N VAL A 147 1.32 -0.68 14.92
CA VAL A 147 0.68 -1.09 13.65
C VAL A 147 -0.67 -0.39 13.45
N ARG A 148 -1.47 -0.26 14.52
CA ARG A 148 -2.75 0.47 14.46
C ARG A 148 -2.54 1.96 14.20
N ALA A 149 -1.58 2.58 14.87
CA ALA A 149 -1.29 4.00 14.70
C ALA A 149 -0.80 4.32 13.29
N VAL A 150 0.14 3.51 12.77
CA VAL A 150 0.65 3.63 11.40
C VAL A 150 -0.46 3.46 10.38
N ALA A 151 -1.25 2.38 10.49
CA ALA A 151 -2.37 2.15 9.57
C ALA A 151 -3.41 3.27 9.65
N GLY A 152 -3.74 3.75 10.85
CA GLY A 152 -4.68 4.87 11.04
C GLY A 152 -4.21 6.14 10.34
N ALA A 153 -2.92 6.49 10.45
CA ALA A 153 -2.34 7.64 9.78
C ALA A 153 -2.36 7.50 8.25
N LEU A 154 -2.01 6.32 7.73
CA LEU A 154 -2.04 6.05 6.29
C LEU A 154 -3.47 6.08 5.73
N ILE A 155 -4.46 5.55 6.48
CA ILE A 155 -5.87 5.62 6.12
C ILE A 155 -6.36 7.08 6.07
N ALA A 156 -5.98 7.89 7.06
CA ALA A 156 -6.33 9.32 7.07
C ALA A 156 -5.80 10.03 5.82
N VAL A 157 -4.52 9.85 5.50
CA VAL A 157 -3.90 10.43 4.30
C VAL A 157 -4.57 9.92 3.02
N ALA A 158 -4.87 8.61 2.93
CA ALA A 158 -5.57 8.02 1.79
C ALA A 158 -6.91 8.73 1.54
N LYS A 159 -7.73 8.86 2.59
CA LYS A 159 -9.07 9.46 2.51
C LYS A 159 -9.02 10.96 2.26
N GLU A 160 -8.14 11.70 2.94
CA GLU A 160 -8.05 13.16 2.81
C GLU A 160 -7.52 13.60 1.44
N ARG A 161 -6.60 12.84 0.88
CA ARG A 161 -5.93 13.20 -0.39
C ARG A 161 -6.41 12.42 -1.60
N GLY A 162 -7.31 11.44 -1.42
CA GLY A 162 -7.77 10.57 -2.50
C GLY A 162 -6.66 9.65 -3.04
N ILE A 163 -5.59 9.40 -2.26
CA ILE A 163 -4.46 8.57 -2.67
C ILE A 163 -4.77 7.11 -2.33
N PRO A 164 -4.81 6.19 -3.29
CA PRO A 164 -4.91 4.77 -2.98
C PRO A 164 -3.63 4.29 -2.28
N VAL A 165 -3.79 3.40 -1.29
CA VAL A 165 -2.68 2.86 -0.51
C VAL A 165 -2.70 1.33 -0.55
N LEU A 166 -1.58 0.73 -0.90
CA LEU A 166 -1.34 -0.71 -0.82
C LEU A 166 -0.40 -1.00 0.35
N LEU A 167 -0.87 -1.79 1.31
CA LEU A 167 -0.10 -2.19 2.48
C LEU A 167 0.28 -3.67 2.39
N VAL A 168 1.54 -3.98 2.67
CA VAL A 168 1.95 -5.37 2.95
C VAL A 168 1.80 -5.65 4.43
N GLY A 169 1.16 -6.78 4.75
CA GLY A 169 1.08 -7.32 6.10
C GLY A 169 1.58 -8.77 6.15
N HIS A 170 2.51 -9.05 7.05
CA HIS A 170 3.00 -10.40 7.27
C HIS A 170 2.17 -11.14 8.30
N VAL A 171 1.73 -12.36 7.98
CA VAL A 171 1.12 -13.29 8.94
C VAL A 171 2.25 -13.91 9.75
N THR A 172 2.26 -13.70 11.06
CA THR A 172 3.25 -14.31 11.97
C THR A 172 2.59 -15.41 12.79
N LYS A 173 3.30 -16.53 12.94
CA LYS A 173 2.83 -17.69 13.73
C LYS A 173 3.01 -17.50 15.24
N ASP A 174 3.89 -16.59 15.65
CA ASP A 174 4.42 -16.52 17.02
C ASP A 174 3.82 -15.41 17.89
N GLY A 175 2.80 -14.71 17.44
CA GLY A 175 2.05 -13.73 18.27
C GLY A 175 2.83 -12.49 18.75
N GLY A 176 4.14 -12.39 18.48
CA GLY A 176 4.98 -11.26 18.90
C GLY A 176 4.85 -10.01 18.03
N ILE A 177 4.42 -10.18 16.79
CA ILE A 177 4.18 -9.10 15.82
C ILE A 177 2.69 -9.08 15.50
N ALA A 178 2.09 -7.89 15.46
CA ALA A 178 0.68 -7.73 15.12
C ALA A 178 0.43 -8.22 13.69
N GLY A 179 -0.32 -9.29 13.56
CA GLY A 179 -0.71 -9.84 12.27
C GLY A 179 -1.83 -9.03 11.58
N PRO A 180 -2.21 -9.41 10.35
CA PRO A 180 -3.24 -8.73 9.56
C PRO A 180 -4.58 -8.57 10.28
N ARG A 181 -4.96 -9.48 11.17
CA ARG A 181 -6.20 -9.41 11.96
C ARG A 181 -6.40 -8.11 12.71
N VAL A 182 -5.31 -7.43 13.10
CA VAL A 182 -5.37 -6.13 13.77
C VAL A 182 -5.87 -5.04 12.82
N LEU A 183 -5.70 -5.22 11.52
CA LEU A 183 -5.99 -4.25 10.46
C LEU A 183 -7.26 -4.55 9.67
N GLU A 184 -7.78 -5.79 9.72
CA GLU A 184 -8.93 -6.23 8.92
C GLU A 184 -10.17 -5.32 9.04
N HIS A 185 -10.37 -4.72 10.22
CA HIS A 185 -11.49 -3.83 10.47
C HIS A 185 -11.19 -2.34 10.20
N LEU A 186 -9.96 -2.02 9.81
CA LEU A 186 -9.52 -0.65 9.56
C LEU A 186 -9.41 -0.34 8.09
N VAL A 187 -8.96 -1.30 7.28
CA VAL A 187 -8.73 -1.14 5.83
C VAL A 187 -10.01 -1.39 5.04
N ASP A 188 -10.05 -0.91 3.80
CA ASP A 188 -11.21 -1.08 2.92
C ASP A 188 -11.29 -2.48 2.31
N VAL A 189 -10.13 -3.09 2.02
CA VAL A 189 -10.03 -4.43 1.38
C VAL A 189 -8.88 -5.20 2.00
N VAL A 190 -9.09 -6.49 2.24
CA VAL A 190 -8.03 -7.45 2.61
C VAL A 190 -7.93 -8.51 1.52
N CYS A 191 -6.76 -8.58 0.87
CA CYS A 191 -6.40 -9.65 -0.06
C CYS A 191 -5.47 -10.62 0.65
N GLN A 192 -5.85 -11.89 0.73
CA GLN A 192 -5.00 -12.92 1.32
C GLN A 192 -4.18 -13.60 0.22
N PHE A 193 -2.86 -13.56 0.37
CA PHE A 193 -1.94 -14.17 -0.55
C PHE A 193 -1.47 -15.51 0.03
N GLU A 194 -1.91 -16.60 -0.57
CA GLU A 194 -1.55 -17.95 -0.18
C GLU A 194 -0.58 -18.57 -1.18
N GLY A 195 0.50 -19.15 -0.69
CA GLY A 195 1.42 -19.91 -1.49
C GLY A 195 1.33 -21.39 -1.12
N ASP A 196 1.11 -22.26 -2.11
CA ASP A 196 1.32 -23.68 -1.92
C ASP A 196 2.83 -23.96 -1.94
N ARG A 197 3.37 -24.47 -0.85
CA ARG A 197 4.80 -24.81 -0.73
C ARG A 197 5.21 -25.95 -1.67
N HIS A 198 4.27 -26.71 -2.18
CA HIS A 198 4.50 -27.87 -3.05
C HIS A 198 4.10 -27.63 -4.51
N ALA A 199 3.38 -26.57 -4.80
CA ALA A 199 3.03 -26.19 -6.16
C ALA A 199 3.60 -24.81 -6.50
N ARG A 200 3.93 -24.58 -7.78
CA ARG A 200 4.34 -23.25 -8.28
C ARG A 200 3.15 -22.28 -8.42
N LEU A 201 2.01 -22.65 -7.88
CA LEU A 201 0.77 -21.85 -7.93
C LEU A 201 0.71 -20.92 -6.72
N ARG A 202 0.34 -19.67 -6.98
CA ARG A 202 0.05 -18.65 -5.98
C ARG A 202 -1.39 -18.22 -6.18
N LEU A 203 -2.16 -18.20 -5.09
CA LEU A 203 -3.56 -17.78 -5.08
C LEU A 203 -3.67 -16.41 -4.42
N LEU A 204 -4.44 -15.54 -5.01
CA LEU A 204 -4.91 -14.28 -4.45
C LEU A 204 -6.36 -14.43 -4.02
#